data_2f3fa748dab88307e8e7ead577a39039
#
_entry.id   2f3fa748dab88307e8e7ead577a39039
#
_cell.length_a   1.000
_cell.length_b   1.000
_cell.length_c   1.000
_cell.angle_alpha   90.00
_cell.angle_beta   90.00
_cell.angle_gamma   90.00
#
_symmetry.space_group_name_H-M   'P 1'
#
loop_
_entity.id
_entity.type
_entity.pdbx_description
1 polymer ?
#
loop_
_entity_poly.entity_id
_entity_poly.type
_entity_poly.pdbx_seq_one_letter_code
_entity_poly.pdbx_strand_id
1 'polypeptide(L)'
;MGFTSFMKRDHSVDNSDLEQVIVPSINSEEKNTSTDGSNVDEKIIYRYDTVTADDDLYAIESAIETKLSWFNRLATYLNAETKGIEPVGEDERNPDESVVNASSMWFSANMVIAAYALGGLGPMIYQLNFGTSVLVIIFFNILGLLPVAYFSIFGCELGLRQMVLSRFLLGNLTARIFALINVVACVGWGVVNTVVSAQLLNMVNHTSGHEMPLWAGFIIARLAKSHKFSNGEWTSGPTTAGNVLSFGCAVYGFATGWTTYAADYTVYMPKNTNKYKIFFSLVAGLSFPLFFCMILGAASAMGAVNDPTWNQYYQKNSMGGLTYAILVPDSLHGFGQFCCVLLAMSTVANNVPNMYTIALSAQAMWGSFAKIPRVIWTLAGNAATIAIAIPACYYFEGFMQNFMDSIGYYLAIYTAIALSEHFIYRKNSFNNYNIEDWNDNSKLPIGIAGTAAFIVAAFGVALGMCQTYWVGEISRLIGKFGGDIGFELGASWAFITYNIIRPFEIKYFGR
;
A
#
# COMPACT_ATOMS: atom_id res chain seq x y z
N MET A 1 -15.02 -23.86 5.42
CA MET A 1 -16.42 -23.69 5.86
C MET A 1 -16.57 -22.23 6.25
N GLY A 2 -17.28 -21.41 5.47
CA GLY A 2 -17.50 -19.98 5.78
C GLY A 2 -17.77 -19.06 4.59
N PHE A 3 -17.80 -19.56 3.36
CA PHE A 3 -18.05 -18.73 2.17
C PHE A 3 -19.52 -18.68 1.73
N THR A 4 -20.45 -19.34 2.43
CA THR A 4 -21.85 -19.51 2.01
C THR A 4 -22.90 -18.81 2.89
N SER A 5 -22.49 -18.03 3.90
CA SER A 5 -23.49 -17.34 4.76
C SER A 5 -23.75 -15.87 4.37
N PHE A 6 -23.13 -15.34 3.32
CA PHE A 6 -23.30 -13.94 2.90
C PHE A 6 -24.43 -13.71 1.87
N MET A 7 -25.15 -14.79 1.49
CA MET A 7 -26.26 -14.69 0.56
C MET A 7 -27.58 -15.10 1.23
N LYS A 8 -28.10 -14.31 2.15
CA LYS A 8 -29.55 -14.25 2.45
C LYS A 8 -29.82 -13.14 3.47
N ARG A 9 -30.13 -11.96 2.98
CA ARG A 9 -31.09 -11.05 3.58
C ARG A 9 -31.96 -10.49 2.47
N ASP A 10 -33.14 -11.07 2.35
CA ASP A 10 -34.28 -10.48 1.64
C ASP A 10 -34.68 -9.20 2.37
N HIS A 11 -34.42 -8.06 1.78
CA HIS A 11 -35.20 -6.84 2.07
C HIS A 11 -36.23 -6.68 0.97
N SER A 12 -37.46 -7.07 1.29
CA SER A 12 -38.63 -6.65 0.58
C SER A 12 -38.76 -5.12 0.74
N VAL A 13 -38.39 -4.40 -0.31
CA VAL A 13 -38.70 -2.97 -0.42
C VAL A 13 -40.16 -2.87 -0.80
N ASP A 14 -40.96 -2.27 0.10
CA ASP A 14 -42.36 -1.97 -0.12
C ASP A 14 -42.46 -0.90 -1.23
N ASN A 15 -43.31 -1.20 -2.24
CA ASN A 15 -43.45 -0.40 -3.46
C ASN A 15 -44.37 0.85 -3.26
N SER A 16 -44.56 1.33 -2.03
CA SER A 16 -45.47 2.43 -1.73
C SER A 16 -44.85 3.85 -1.74
N ASP A 17 -43.49 3.99 -1.90
CA ASP A 17 -42.86 5.32 -1.80
C ASP A 17 -42.29 5.86 -3.16
N LEU A 18 -42.82 5.37 -4.28
CA LEU A 18 -42.45 5.84 -5.62
C LEU A 18 -43.50 6.79 -6.25
N GLU A 19 -44.04 7.72 -5.49
CA GLU A 19 -44.80 8.85 -6.07
C GLU A 19 -44.40 10.15 -5.38
N GLN A 20 -43.53 10.91 -6.04
CA GLN A 20 -43.52 12.37 -6.21
C GLN A 20 -42.12 12.88 -6.65
N VAL A 21 -41.82 12.65 -7.90
CA VAL A 21 -40.88 13.52 -8.62
C VAL A 21 -41.68 14.40 -9.54
N ILE A 22 -41.93 15.63 -9.09
CA ILE A 22 -42.57 16.66 -9.91
C ILE A 22 -41.60 17.08 -11.00
N VAL A 23 -41.88 16.69 -12.24
CA VAL A 23 -41.24 17.19 -13.44
C VAL A 23 -41.91 18.53 -13.80
N PRO A 24 -41.23 19.68 -13.91
CA PRO A 24 -41.81 20.88 -14.46
C PRO A 24 -42.07 20.66 -15.94
N SER A 25 -43.37 20.65 -16.33
CA SER A 25 -43.79 20.66 -17.72
C SER A 25 -43.57 22.06 -18.31
N ILE A 26 -42.86 22.10 -19.43
CA ILE A 26 -42.80 23.26 -20.31
C ILE A 26 -44.16 23.37 -21.00
N ASN A 27 -44.92 24.39 -20.66
CA ASN A 27 -46.13 24.72 -21.37
C ASN A 27 -45.85 25.82 -22.43
N SER A 28 -46.21 25.48 -23.62
CA SER A 28 -46.23 26.28 -24.82
C SER A 28 -47.28 27.44 -24.77
N GLU A 29 -46.84 28.57 -25.29
CA GLU A 29 -47.59 29.62 -26.00
C GLU A 29 -49.09 29.84 -25.75
N GLU A 30 -49.42 30.98 -25.19
CA GLU A 30 -50.70 31.67 -25.50
C GLU A 30 -50.37 32.98 -26.26
N LYS A 31 -50.81 33.01 -27.50
CA LYS A 31 -50.92 34.22 -28.33
C LYS A 31 -52.12 35.02 -27.82
N ASN A 32 -51.93 36.27 -27.41
CA ASN A 32 -53.00 37.26 -27.39
C ASN A 32 -52.67 38.39 -28.33
N THR A 33 -53.44 38.47 -29.41
CA THR A 33 -53.56 39.60 -30.34
C THR A 33 -54.36 40.70 -29.71
N SER A 34 -53.80 41.92 -29.63
CA SER A 34 -54.60 43.15 -29.64
C SER A 34 -53.87 44.21 -30.48
N THR A 35 -54.57 44.63 -31.51
CA THR A 35 -54.27 45.75 -32.43
C THR A 35 -54.27 47.06 -31.67
N ASP A 36 -53.22 47.85 -31.77
CA ASP A 36 -53.33 49.27 -32.07
C ASP A 36 -51.98 49.80 -32.60
N GLY A 37 -52.06 50.67 -33.63
CA GLY A 37 -50.92 51.11 -34.40
C GLY A 37 -50.26 52.35 -33.81
N SER A 38 -48.96 52.34 -33.83
CA SER A 38 -48.10 53.52 -34.02
C SER A 38 -46.66 53.10 -34.27
N ASN A 39 -46.01 53.67 -35.28
CA ASN A 39 -44.61 53.53 -35.63
C ASN A 39 -43.66 53.78 -34.45
N VAL A 40 -42.80 52.82 -34.15
CA VAL A 40 -41.53 53.07 -33.45
C VAL A 40 -40.47 52.13 -34.02
N ASP A 41 -39.32 52.70 -34.36
CA ASP A 41 -38.14 52.05 -34.89
C ASP A 41 -37.79 50.73 -34.18
N GLU A 42 -37.63 49.67 -34.96
CA GLU A 42 -37.17 48.34 -34.51
C GLU A 42 -35.67 48.41 -34.21
N LYS A 43 -35.32 48.75 -32.98
CA LYS A 43 -33.97 48.61 -32.48
C LYS A 43 -33.78 47.14 -32.07
N ILE A 44 -33.17 46.35 -32.95
CA ILE A 44 -32.76 44.98 -32.60
C ILE A 44 -31.70 45.07 -31.50
N ILE A 45 -32.15 44.89 -30.27
CA ILE A 45 -31.24 44.70 -29.13
C ILE A 45 -30.80 43.26 -29.17
N TYR A 46 -29.58 43.00 -29.70
CA TYR A 46 -28.89 41.75 -29.46
C TYR A 46 -28.57 41.66 -27.96
N ARG A 47 -29.38 40.92 -27.23
CA ARG A 47 -29.07 40.50 -25.87
C ARG A 47 -27.99 39.43 -25.99
N TYR A 48 -26.74 39.83 -25.85
CA TYR A 48 -25.67 38.89 -25.54
C TYR A 48 -25.95 38.39 -24.11
N ASP A 49 -26.54 37.20 -23.98
CA ASP A 49 -26.46 36.48 -22.77
C ASP A 49 -24.97 36.17 -22.56
N THR A 50 -24.38 36.89 -21.64
CA THR A 50 -23.04 36.55 -21.14
C THR A 50 -23.19 35.21 -20.45
N VAL A 51 -22.90 34.12 -21.18
CA VAL A 51 -22.63 32.81 -20.58
C VAL A 51 -21.42 33.05 -19.67
N THR A 52 -21.67 33.12 -18.39
CA THR A 52 -20.60 33.27 -17.41
C THR A 52 -19.83 31.96 -17.33
N ALA A 53 -18.53 32.02 -17.11
CA ALA A 53 -17.69 30.84 -16.93
C ALA A 53 -18.24 29.88 -15.83
N ASP A 54 -19.15 30.38 -14.98
CA ASP A 54 -19.86 29.61 -13.95
C ASP A 54 -20.94 28.68 -14.55
N ASP A 55 -21.64 29.09 -15.63
CA ASP A 55 -22.67 28.26 -16.27
C ASP A 55 -22.07 27.07 -17.03
N ASP A 56 -20.91 27.28 -17.67
CA ASP A 56 -20.16 26.20 -18.30
C ASP A 56 -19.56 25.23 -17.24
N LEU A 57 -19.14 25.76 -16.11
CA LEU A 57 -18.65 24.95 -14.99
C LEU A 57 -19.78 24.10 -14.40
N TYR A 58 -20.99 24.67 -14.24
CA TYR A 58 -22.19 23.96 -13.77
C TYR A 58 -22.66 22.88 -14.75
N ALA A 59 -22.60 23.16 -16.05
CA ALA A 59 -22.93 22.18 -17.08
C ALA A 59 -21.92 21.02 -17.12
N ILE A 60 -20.64 21.30 -16.93
CA ILE A 60 -19.60 20.29 -16.82
C ILE A 60 -19.75 19.50 -15.52
N GLU A 61 -20.01 20.13 -14.38
CA GLU A 61 -20.26 19.46 -13.11
C GLU A 61 -21.50 18.55 -13.18
N SER A 62 -22.61 19.01 -13.76
CA SER A 62 -23.82 18.19 -13.92
C SER A 62 -23.62 17.01 -14.88
N ALA A 63 -22.85 17.19 -15.96
CA ALA A 63 -22.51 16.12 -16.89
C ALA A 63 -21.55 15.09 -16.25
N ILE A 64 -20.65 15.55 -15.41
CA ILE A 64 -19.75 14.69 -14.62
C ILE A 64 -20.58 13.91 -13.58
N GLU A 65 -21.48 14.55 -12.83
CA GLU A 65 -22.35 13.88 -11.86
C GLU A 65 -23.26 12.83 -12.51
N THR A 66 -23.80 13.09 -13.69
CA THR A 66 -24.63 12.14 -14.43
C THR A 66 -23.83 10.91 -14.88
N LYS A 67 -22.59 11.10 -15.36
CA LYS A 67 -21.68 10.00 -15.71
C LYS A 67 -21.19 9.27 -14.46
N LEU A 68 -20.94 9.97 -13.34
CA LEU A 68 -20.57 9.38 -12.07
C LEU A 68 -21.67 8.49 -11.50
N SER A 69 -22.95 8.84 -11.69
CA SER A 69 -24.07 8.04 -11.19
C SER A 69 -24.08 6.64 -11.79
N TRP A 70 -23.62 6.47 -13.04
CA TRP A 70 -23.50 5.16 -13.67
C TRP A 70 -22.41 4.30 -12.98
N PHE A 71 -21.24 4.88 -12.71
CA PHE A 71 -20.17 4.18 -12.00
C PHE A 71 -20.57 3.80 -10.57
N ASN A 72 -21.27 4.66 -9.86
CA ASN A 72 -21.79 4.38 -8.54
C ASN A 72 -22.83 3.26 -8.57
N ARG A 73 -23.73 3.23 -9.56
CA ARG A 73 -24.69 2.13 -9.76
C ARG A 73 -23.98 0.82 -10.06
N LEU A 74 -22.96 0.83 -10.89
CA LEU A 74 -22.15 -0.36 -11.18
C LEU A 74 -21.41 -0.85 -9.92
N ALA A 75 -20.82 0.06 -9.16
CA ALA A 75 -20.14 -0.27 -7.91
C ALA A 75 -21.11 -0.86 -6.88
N THR A 76 -22.31 -0.29 -6.75
CA THR A 76 -23.37 -0.84 -5.87
C THR A 76 -23.83 -2.22 -6.36
N TYR A 77 -24.00 -2.40 -7.66
CA TYR A 77 -24.35 -3.71 -8.24
C TYR A 77 -23.29 -4.78 -7.98
N LEU A 78 -22.01 -4.37 -7.98
CA LEU A 78 -20.86 -5.25 -7.69
C LEU A 78 -20.56 -5.37 -6.19
N ASN A 79 -21.39 -4.80 -5.31
CA ASN A 79 -21.12 -4.69 -3.87
C ASN A 79 -19.72 -4.10 -3.55
N ALA A 80 -19.23 -3.21 -4.43
CA ALA A 80 -17.97 -2.53 -4.21
C ALA A 80 -18.18 -1.35 -3.25
N GLU A 81 -17.22 -1.15 -2.35
CA GLU A 81 -17.23 0.01 -1.45
C GLU A 81 -17.16 1.32 -2.24
N THR A 82 -18.17 2.18 -2.08
CA THR A 82 -18.27 3.48 -2.74
C THR A 82 -17.75 4.63 -1.88
N LYS A 83 -17.66 4.44 -0.54
CA LYS A 83 -17.19 5.46 0.39
C LYS A 83 -15.73 5.82 0.14
N GLY A 84 -15.46 7.10 0.00
CA GLY A 84 -14.13 7.65 -0.28
C GLY A 84 -13.29 7.85 0.99
N ILE A 85 -12.77 9.06 1.13
CA ILE A 85 -11.88 9.48 2.22
C ILE A 85 -12.64 10.04 3.44
N GLU A 86 -13.97 10.11 3.39
CA GLU A 86 -14.81 10.64 4.46
C GLU A 86 -14.69 9.77 5.73
N PRO A 87 -14.80 10.36 6.92
CA PRO A 87 -14.82 9.62 8.18
C PRO A 87 -15.95 8.58 8.21
N VAL A 88 -15.69 7.44 8.82
CA VAL A 88 -16.70 6.39 9.07
C VAL A 88 -17.38 6.68 10.40
N GLY A 89 -18.69 7.01 10.35
CA GLY A 89 -19.53 7.24 11.51
C GLY A 89 -19.72 5.99 12.38
N GLU A 90 -20.15 6.16 13.62
CA GLU A 90 -20.37 5.00 14.52
C GLU A 90 -21.52 4.11 14.04
N ASP A 91 -22.51 4.66 13.37
CA ASP A 91 -23.66 4.01 12.74
C ASP A 91 -23.31 3.22 11.47
N GLU A 92 -22.21 3.58 10.81
CA GLU A 92 -21.71 2.90 9.60
C GLU A 92 -20.76 1.74 9.92
N ARG A 93 -20.36 1.57 11.19
CA ARG A 93 -19.45 0.52 11.59
C ARG A 93 -20.14 -0.83 11.62
N ASN A 94 -19.39 -1.86 11.23
CA ASN A 94 -19.91 -3.23 11.24
C ASN A 94 -19.74 -3.84 12.64
N PRO A 95 -20.82 -4.10 13.39
CA PRO A 95 -20.72 -4.70 14.72
C PRO A 95 -20.15 -6.12 14.73
N ASP A 96 -20.22 -6.82 13.59
CA ASP A 96 -19.69 -8.19 13.42
C ASP A 96 -18.23 -8.19 12.93
N GLU A 97 -17.63 -7.02 12.65
CA GLU A 97 -16.24 -6.93 12.23
C GLU A 97 -15.32 -7.26 13.40
N SER A 98 -14.44 -8.20 13.18
CA SER A 98 -13.56 -8.73 14.22
C SER A 98 -12.08 -8.51 13.91
N VAL A 99 -11.28 -8.50 14.97
CA VAL A 99 -9.80 -8.47 14.85
C VAL A 99 -9.26 -9.67 14.07
N VAL A 100 -9.98 -10.80 14.08
CA VAL A 100 -9.62 -12.02 13.34
C VAL A 100 -9.79 -11.79 11.85
N ASN A 101 -10.82 -11.07 11.40
CA ASN A 101 -11.04 -10.76 9.99
C ASN A 101 -9.89 -9.90 9.44
N ALA A 102 -9.55 -8.81 10.16
CA ALA A 102 -8.41 -7.96 9.77
C ALA A 102 -7.10 -8.73 9.77
N SER A 103 -6.85 -9.55 10.79
CA SER A 103 -5.65 -10.36 10.91
C SER A 103 -5.55 -11.42 9.80
N SER A 104 -6.68 -12.06 9.45
CA SER A 104 -6.75 -13.05 8.36
C SER A 104 -6.51 -12.43 6.99
N MET A 105 -7.02 -11.21 6.77
CA MET A 105 -6.75 -10.45 5.55
C MET A 105 -5.26 -10.17 5.40
N TRP A 106 -4.61 -9.66 6.45
CA TRP A 106 -3.18 -9.41 6.43
C TRP A 106 -2.34 -10.67 6.30
N PHE A 107 -2.77 -11.77 6.93
CA PHE A 107 -2.16 -13.09 6.76
C PHE A 107 -2.18 -13.51 5.29
N SER A 108 -3.34 -13.44 4.64
CA SER A 108 -3.51 -13.79 3.23
C SER A 108 -2.69 -12.90 2.32
N ALA A 109 -2.68 -11.58 2.56
CA ALA A 109 -1.94 -10.61 1.76
C ALA A 109 -0.41 -10.79 1.83
N ASN A 110 0.11 -11.44 2.87
CA ASN A 110 1.56 -11.64 3.06
C ASN A 110 2.03 -13.08 2.84
N MET A 111 1.12 -14.05 2.67
CA MET A 111 1.45 -15.43 2.31
C MET A 111 1.68 -15.54 0.78
N VAL A 112 2.70 -14.85 0.27
CA VAL A 112 2.89 -14.62 -1.16
C VAL A 112 4.32 -14.90 -1.61
N ILE A 113 4.45 -15.22 -2.90
CA ILE A 113 5.76 -15.48 -3.51
C ILE A 113 6.71 -14.28 -3.46
N ALA A 114 6.20 -13.04 -3.40
CA ALA A 114 7.03 -11.85 -3.27
C ALA A 114 7.81 -11.82 -1.94
N ALA A 115 7.16 -12.21 -0.83
CA ALA A 115 7.84 -12.35 0.47
C ALA A 115 8.91 -13.45 0.45
N TYR A 116 8.61 -14.58 -0.20
CA TYR A 116 9.58 -15.65 -0.42
C TYR A 116 10.77 -15.16 -1.26
N ALA A 117 10.53 -14.44 -2.34
CA ALA A 117 11.58 -13.90 -3.19
C ALA A 117 12.51 -12.94 -2.43
N LEU A 118 11.96 -12.09 -1.56
CA LEU A 118 12.75 -11.20 -0.71
C LEU A 118 13.68 -11.98 0.23
N GLY A 119 13.18 -13.05 0.86
CA GLY A 119 14.01 -13.89 1.73
C GLY A 119 15.23 -14.49 1.04
N GLY A 120 15.09 -14.82 -0.26
CA GLY A 120 16.18 -15.32 -1.08
C GLY A 120 17.31 -14.33 -1.33
N LEU A 121 17.08 -13.02 -1.20
CA LEU A 121 18.13 -12.00 -1.38
C LEU A 121 19.25 -12.13 -0.33
N GLY A 122 18.92 -12.55 0.90
CA GLY A 122 19.93 -12.73 1.96
C GLY A 122 21.12 -13.58 1.50
N PRO A 123 20.93 -14.83 1.09
CA PRO A 123 22.01 -15.66 0.57
C PRO A 123 22.53 -15.26 -0.81
N MET A 124 21.62 -14.89 -1.77
CA MET A 124 22.01 -14.71 -3.16
C MET A 124 22.69 -13.39 -3.45
N ILE A 125 22.22 -12.31 -2.86
CA ILE A 125 22.71 -10.94 -3.09
C ILE A 125 23.65 -10.49 -1.97
N TYR A 126 23.21 -10.66 -0.72
CA TYR A 126 23.99 -10.20 0.45
C TYR A 126 24.97 -11.24 0.99
N GLN A 127 25.05 -12.42 0.37
CA GLN A 127 26.02 -13.48 0.70
C GLN A 127 25.99 -13.87 2.19
N LEU A 128 24.82 -13.80 2.81
CA LEU A 128 24.63 -14.21 4.20
C LEU A 128 24.35 -15.71 4.30
N ASN A 129 24.87 -16.35 5.33
CA ASN A 129 24.49 -17.72 5.63
C ASN A 129 23.03 -17.78 6.10
N PHE A 130 22.47 -18.99 6.15
CA PHE A 130 21.07 -19.19 6.50
C PHE A 130 20.73 -18.67 7.90
N GLY A 131 21.54 -19.00 8.90
CA GLY A 131 21.29 -18.57 10.27
C GLY A 131 21.27 -17.06 10.45
N THR A 132 22.24 -16.35 9.85
CA THR A 132 22.25 -14.88 9.84
C THR A 132 21.03 -14.33 9.12
N SER A 133 20.67 -14.88 7.96
CA SER A 133 19.48 -14.45 7.20
C SER A 133 18.20 -14.61 8.04
N VAL A 134 18.04 -15.72 8.77
CA VAL A 134 16.89 -15.94 9.66
C VAL A 134 16.82 -14.90 10.77
N LEU A 135 17.95 -14.59 11.42
CA LEU A 135 17.98 -13.56 12.46
C LEU A 135 17.61 -12.19 11.94
N VAL A 136 18.12 -11.80 10.76
CA VAL A 136 17.78 -10.55 10.09
C VAL A 136 16.28 -10.52 9.76
N ILE A 137 15.75 -11.58 9.16
CA ILE A 137 14.32 -11.69 8.81
C ILE A 137 13.44 -11.51 10.06
N ILE A 138 13.75 -12.19 11.15
CA ILE A 138 12.93 -12.09 12.36
C ILE A 138 13.00 -10.68 12.96
N PHE A 139 14.19 -10.14 13.16
CA PHE A 139 14.39 -8.86 13.83
C PHE A 139 13.79 -7.70 13.04
N PHE A 140 14.13 -7.56 11.76
CA PHE A 140 13.70 -6.42 10.94
C PHE A 140 12.22 -6.50 10.53
N ASN A 141 11.64 -7.72 10.38
CA ASN A 141 10.19 -7.83 10.25
C ASN A 141 9.47 -7.35 11.51
N ILE A 142 9.87 -7.81 12.70
CA ILE A 142 9.24 -7.34 13.95
C ILE A 142 9.30 -5.81 14.00
N LEU A 143 10.47 -5.22 13.77
CA LEU A 143 10.64 -3.78 13.79
C LEU A 143 9.71 -3.06 12.79
N GLY A 144 9.57 -3.59 11.57
CA GLY A 144 8.71 -3.02 10.53
C GLY A 144 7.22 -3.19 10.78
N LEU A 145 6.80 -4.25 11.50
CA LEU A 145 5.40 -4.52 11.78
C LEU A 145 4.82 -3.70 12.94
N LEU A 146 5.64 -3.24 13.87
CA LEU A 146 5.17 -2.47 15.02
C LEU A 146 4.39 -1.21 14.60
N PRO A 147 4.86 -0.37 13.65
CA PRO A 147 4.09 0.77 13.17
C PRO A 147 2.77 0.37 12.53
N VAL A 148 2.74 -0.69 11.71
CA VAL A 148 1.53 -1.17 11.04
C VAL A 148 0.46 -1.54 12.07
N ALA A 149 0.82 -2.35 13.06
CA ALA A 149 -0.10 -2.76 14.12
C ALA A 149 -0.58 -1.56 14.96
N TYR A 150 0.31 -0.59 15.21
CA TYR A 150 -0.04 0.58 16.00
C TYR A 150 -1.00 1.52 15.24
N PHE A 151 -0.72 1.85 13.98
CA PHE A 151 -1.60 2.71 13.19
C PHE A 151 -2.95 2.07 12.86
N SER A 152 -3.05 0.75 12.87
CA SER A 152 -4.35 0.07 12.77
C SER A 152 -5.30 0.40 13.93
N ILE A 153 -4.78 0.75 15.11
CA ILE A 153 -5.62 1.19 16.24
C ILE A 153 -6.35 2.50 15.90
N PHE A 154 -5.69 3.40 15.16
CA PHE A 154 -6.28 4.70 14.80
C PHE A 154 -7.51 4.57 13.92
N GLY A 155 -7.54 3.63 12.97
CA GLY A 155 -8.71 3.39 12.15
C GLY A 155 -9.93 3.01 12.99
N CYS A 156 -9.76 2.11 13.95
CA CYS A 156 -10.81 1.69 14.87
C CYS A 156 -11.27 2.83 15.80
N GLU A 157 -10.33 3.59 16.39
CA GLU A 157 -10.64 4.67 17.33
C GLU A 157 -11.30 5.88 16.66
N LEU A 158 -10.74 6.32 15.52
CA LEU A 158 -11.11 7.59 14.91
C LEU A 158 -12.02 7.44 13.67
N GLY A 159 -12.13 6.24 13.08
CA GLY A 159 -12.88 6.05 11.84
C GLY A 159 -12.27 6.79 10.63
N LEU A 160 -10.98 7.16 10.69
CA LEU A 160 -10.29 7.91 9.66
C LEU A 160 -9.39 7.01 8.82
N ARG A 161 -9.41 7.18 7.50
CA ARG A 161 -8.49 6.56 6.57
C ARG A 161 -7.07 7.05 6.82
N GLN A 162 -6.05 6.20 6.58
CA GLN A 162 -4.67 6.49 6.97
C GLN A 162 -4.13 7.82 6.40
N MET A 163 -4.38 8.12 5.13
CA MET A 163 -3.90 9.37 4.52
C MET A 163 -4.68 10.60 4.99
N VAL A 164 -5.93 10.46 5.42
CA VAL A 164 -6.70 11.52 6.09
C VAL A 164 -6.19 11.75 7.50
N LEU A 165 -5.97 10.66 8.24
CA LEU A 165 -5.35 10.69 9.57
C LEU A 165 -3.99 11.40 9.53
N SER A 166 -3.23 11.20 8.46
CA SER A 166 -1.92 11.84 8.27
C SER A 166 -1.97 13.36 8.28
N ARG A 167 -3.13 13.97 7.92
CA ARG A 167 -3.32 15.43 8.03
C ARG A 167 -3.23 15.93 9.47
N PHE A 168 -3.70 15.13 10.43
CA PHE A 168 -3.61 15.41 11.85
C PHE A 168 -2.22 15.14 12.43
N LEU A 169 -1.53 14.10 11.91
CA LEU A 169 -0.26 13.62 12.45
C LEU A 169 0.96 14.35 11.88
N LEU A 170 0.93 14.69 10.60
CA LEU A 170 2.06 15.28 9.89
C LEU A 170 1.81 16.74 9.50
N GLY A 171 0.54 17.16 9.57
CA GLY A 171 0.06 18.43 9.03
C GLY A 171 -0.34 18.33 7.55
N ASN A 172 -1.21 19.25 7.13
CA ASN A 172 -1.90 19.17 5.84
C ASN A 172 -0.95 19.17 4.62
N LEU A 173 0.09 20.01 4.63
CA LEU A 173 1.08 20.06 3.54
C LEU A 173 1.88 18.75 3.45
N THR A 174 2.42 18.30 4.57
CA THR A 174 3.23 17.09 4.64
C THR A 174 2.42 15.84 4.27
N ALA A 175 1.16 15.76 4.73
CA ALA A 175 0.27 14.65 4.41
C ALA A 175 0.04 14.49 2.90
N ARG A 176 -0.04 15.60 2.14
CA ARG A 176 -0.16 15.57 0.67
C ARG A 176 1.09 15.02 0.00
N ILE A 177 2.28 15.40 0.51
CA ILE A 177 3.55 14.85 0.01
C ILE A 177 3.58 13.34 0.24
N PHE A 178 3.26 12.88 1.44
CA PHE A 178 3.23 11.44 1.74
C PHE A 178 2.13 10.69 0.98
N ALA A 179 0.98 11.31 0.73
CA ALA A 179 -0.06 10.71 -0.11
C ALA A 179 0.41 10.50 -1.55
N LEU A 180 1.14 11.46 -2.13
CA LEU A 180 1.77 11.32 -3.44
C LEU A 180 2.82 10.20 -3.46
N ILE A 181 3.72 10.19 -2.47
CA ILE A 181 4.73 9.12 -2.34
C ILE A 181 4.05 7.76 -2.20
N ASN A 182 2.96 7.68 -1.43
CA ASN A 182 2.21 6.43 -1.25
C ASN A 182 1.56 5.92 -2.54
N VAL A 183 1.03 6.80 -3.39
CA VAL A 183 0.53 6.41 -4.73
C VAL A 183 1.66 5.78 -5.56
N VAL A 184 2.84 6.41 -5.58
CA VAL A 184 4.02 5.87 -6.29
C VAL A 184 4.46 4.54 -5.68
N ALA A 185 4.47 4.44 -4.35
CA ALA A 185 4.81 3.21 -3.63
C ALA A 185 3.84 2.06 -3.98
N CYS A 186 2.53 2.31 -4.02
CA CYS A 186 1.55 1.30 -4.39
C CYS A 186 1.71 0.82 -5.84
N VAL A 187 2.07 1.71 -6.77
CA VAL A 187 2.43 1.32 -8.15
C VAL A 187 3.66 0.42 -8.14
N GLY A 188 4.71 0.76 -7.39
CA GLY A 188 5.91 -0.07 -7.25
C GLY A 188 5.63 -1.45 -6.66
N TRP A 189 4.77 -1.56 -5.65
CA TRP A 189 4.28 -2.83 -5.13
C TRP A 189 3.57 -3.66 -6.20
N GLY A 190 2.74 -3.02 -7.03
CA GLY A 190 2.10 -3.66 -8.20
C GLY A 190 3.14 -4.21 -9.17
N VAL A 191 4.23 -3.47 -9.43
CA VAL A 191 5.35 -3.92 -10.28
C VAL A 191 6.02 -5.16 -9.69
N VAL A 192 6.39 -5.16 -8.41
CA VAL A 192 7.00 -6.33 -7.75
C VAL A 192 6.11 -7.56 -7.89
N ASN A 193 4.83 -7.44 -7.56
CA ASN A 193 3.87 -8.54 -7.65
C ASN A 193 3.72 -9.06 -9.09
N THR A 194 3.64 -8.17 -10.08
CA THR A 194 3.49 -8.53 -11.49
C THR A 194 4.73 -9.26 -12.01
N VAL A 195 5.92 -8.77 -11.70
CA VAL A 195 7.18 -9.35 -12.21
C VAL A 195 7.45 -10.72 -11.59
N VAL A 196 7.27 -10.89 -10.28
CA VAL A 196 7.46 -12.19 -9.62
C VAL A 196 6.50 -13.24 -10.20
N SER A 197 5.23 -12.86 -10.44
CA SER A 197 4.26 -13.74 -11.08
C SER A 197 4.67 -14.09 -12.49
N ALA A 198 5.11 -13.10 -13.28
CA ALA A 198 5.55 -13.32 -14.65
C ALA A 198 6.77 -14.26 -14.73
N GLN A 199 7.73 -14.14 -13.80
CA GLN A 199 8.89 -15.03 -13.72
C GLN A 199 8.48 -16.49 -13.51
N LEU A 200 7.52 -16.76 -12.62
CA LEU A 200 6.99 -18.10 -12.40
C LEU A 200 6.24 -18.62 -13.62
N LEU A 201 5.33 -17.84 -14.20
CA LEU A 201 4.54 -18.24 -15.36
C LEU A 201 5.41 -18.47 -16.60
N ASN A 202 6.46 -17.67 -16.79
CA ASN A 202 7.41 -17.86 -17.89
C ASN A 202 8.11 -19.22 -17.81
N MET A 203 8.44 -19.68 -16.61
CA MET A 203 9.05 -21.00 -16.42
C MET A 203 8.08 -22.14 -16.70
N VAL A 204 6.79 -21.99 -16.34
CA VAL A 204 5.76 -23.01 -16.57
C VAL A 204 5.53 -23.27 -18.06
N ASN A 205 5.63 -22.24 -18.89
CA ASN A 205 5.42 -22.37 -20.34
C ASN A 205 6.53 -23.16 -21.07
N HIS A 206 7.61 -23.51 -20.39
CA HIS A 206 8.75 -24.21 -21.01
C HIS A 206 8.62 -25.73 -21.15
N THR A 207 7.65 -26.36 -20.46
CA THR A 207 7.46 -27.81 -20.51
C THR A 207 6.02 -28.22 -20.22
N SER A 208 5.40 -29.07 -21.04
CA SER A 208 4.03 -29.57 -20.90
C SER A 208 3.95 -30.91 -20.14
N GLY A 209 3.04 -31.05 -19.16
CA GLY A 209 2.72 -32.31 -18.45
C GLY A 209 2.05 -32.14 -17.08
N HIS A 210 0.99 -32.89 -16.83
CA HIS A 210 -0.11 -32.70 -15.87
C HIS A 210 0.11 -33.04 -14.38
N GLU A 211 -0.62 -32.39 -13.52
CA GLU A 211 -1.49 -32.64 -12.33
C GLU A 211 -0.96 -32.39 -10.89
N MET A 212 -1.80 -31.98 -9.99
CA MET A 212 -2.08 -31.03 -8.86
C MET A 212 -1.94 -31.58 -7.39
N PRO A 213 -2.30 -30.82 -6.28
CA PRO A 213 -1.75 -29.62 -5.60
C PRO A 213 -1.20 -29.87 -4.16
N LEU A 214 -0.37 -28.90 -3.60
CA LEU A 214 -0.03 -28.65 -2.17
C LEU A 214 1.41 -28.08 -2.01
N TRP A 215 1.60 -26.82 -2.37
CA TRP A 215 2.90 -26.28 -2.78
C TRP A 215 3.94 -25.96 -1.67
N ALA A 216 3.54 -25.39 -0.52
CA ALA A 216 4.53 -24.99 0.51
C ALA A 216 5.15 -26.21 1.22
N GLY A 217 4.35 -27.21 1.52
CA GLY A 217 4.82 -28.48 2.08
C GLY A 217 5.77 -29.20 1.11
N PHE A 218 5.56 -29.06 -0.20
CA PHE A 218 6.44 -29.66 -1.21
C PHE A 218 7.79 -28.96 -1.32
N ILE A 219 7.86 -27.64 -1.22
CA ILE A 219 9.16 -26.94 -1.19
C ILE A 219 9.97 -27.43 0.01
N ILE A 220 9.39 -27.46 1.21
CA ILE A 220 10.06 -27.95 2.43
C ILE A 220 10.48 -29.42 2.27
N ALA A 221 9.58 -30.28 1.83
CA ALA A 221 9.87 -31.71 1.63
C ALA A 221 10.97 -31.92 0.59
N ARG A 222 10.97 -31.13 -0.50
CA ARG A 222 12.00 -31.21 -1.54
C ARG A 222 13.34 -30.68 -1.10
N LEU A 223 13.40 -29.59 -0.36
CA LEU A 223 14.63 -29.08 0.26
C LEU A 223 15.23 -30.14 1.19
N ALA A 224 14.41 -30.71 2.08
CA ALA A 224 14.85 -31.76 3.01
C ALA A 224 15.34 -33.02 2.27
N LYS A 225 14.62 -33.47 1.23
CA LYS A 225 14.93 -34.68 0.46
C LYS A 225 16.08 -34.50 -0.54
N SER A 226 16.32 -33.29 -1.01
CA SER A 226 17.35 -33.01 -2.03
C SER A 226 18.77 -33.08 -1.47
N HIS A 227 18.95 -32.93 -0.16
CA HIS A 227 20.25 -32.80 0.51
C HIS A 227 21.12 -31.62 -0.01
N LYS A 228 20.50 -30.65 -0.72
CA LYS A 228 21.20 -29.47 -1.28
C LYS A 228 21.29 -28.32 -0.29
N PHE A 229 20.47 -28.35 0.75
CA PHE A 229 20.49 -27.33 1.80
C PHE A 229 21.72 -27.46 2.68
N SER A 230 22.42 -26.35 2.93
CA SER A 230 23.39 -26.21 4.03
C SER A 230 23.25 -24.85 4.68
N ASN A 231 23.66 -24.70 5.93
CA ASN A 231 23.64 -23.41 6.61
C ASN A 231 24.62 -22.39 5.98
N GLY A 232 25.64 -22.86 5.32
CA GLY A 232 26.80 -22.04 4.95
C GLY A 232 27.69 -21.72 6.13
N GLU A 233 28.84 -21.13 5.87
CA GLU A 233 29.81 -20.76 6.89
C GLU A 233 29.37 -19.48 7.63
N TRP A 234 29.60 -19.44 8.94
CA TRP A 234 29.39 -18.24 9.73
C TRP A 234 30.50 -17.25 9.44
N THR A 235 30.13 -16.08 8.92
CA THR A 235 31.05 -14.98 8.67
C THR A 235 30.86 -13.88 9.71
N SER A 236 31.90 -13.10 9.97
CA SER A 236 31.89 -11.97 10.89
C SER A 236 32.74 -10.84 10.37
N GLY A 237 32.64 -9.68 11.00
CA GLY A 237 33.41 -8.49 10.65
C GLY A 237 32.57 -7.40 9.97
N PRO A 238 33.21 -6.26 9.63
CA PRO A 238 32.50 -5.08 9.12
C PRO A 238 31.73 -5.32 7.82
N THR A 239 32.23 -6.17 6.93
CA THR A 239 31.54 -6.49 5.66
C THR A 239 30.27 -7.29 5.90
N THR A 240 30.32 -8.29 6.80
CA THR A 240 29.11 -9.03 7.20
C THR A 240 28.10 -8.09 7.88
N ALA A 241 28.57 -7.18 8.74
CA ALA A 241 27.69 -6.19 9.37
C ALA A 241 27.02 -5.29 8.32
N GLY A 242 27.75 -4.81 7.31
CA GLY A 242 27.18 -4.05 6.22
C GLY A 242 26.11 -4.83 5.44
N ASN A 243 26.39 -6.10 5.11
CA ASN A 243 25.44 -6.96 4.41
C ASN A 243 24.18 -7.24 5.27
N VAL A 244 24.32 -7.43 6.58
CA VAL A 244 23.22 -7.58 7.53
C VAL A 244 22.34 -6.34 7.57
N LEU A 245 22.91 -5.15 7.64
CA LEU A 245 22.18 -3.89 7.66
C LEU A 245 21.44 -3.66 6.33
N SER A 246 22.10 -3.88 5.20
CA SER A 246 21.49 -3.70 3.89
C SER A 246 20.35 -4.71 3.64
N PHE A 247 20.52 -5.98 3.98
CA PHE A 247 19.42 -6.95 3.92
C PHE A 247 18.31 -6.60 4.92
N GLY A 248 18.69 -6.14 6.10
CA GLY A 248 17.75 -5.68 7.12
C GLY A 248 16.89 -4.50 6.66
N CYS A 249 17.47 -3.53 5.93
CA CYS A 249 16.75 -2.41 5.35
C CYS A 249 15.66 -2.91 4.37
N ALA A 250 15.99 -3.84 3.48
CA ALA A 250 15.03 -4.41 2.54
C ALA A 250 13.90 -5.18 3.25
N VAL A 251 14.23 -5.98 4.27
CA VAL A 251 13.23 -6.70 5.09
C VAL A 251 12.34 -5.73 5.86
N TYR A 252 12.92 -4.70 6.49
CA TYR A 252 12.18 -3.64 7.17
C TYR A 252 11.24 -2.92 6.20
N GLY A 253 11.72 -2.54 5.02
CA GLY A 253 10.92 -1.86 3.99
C GLY A 253 9.72 -2.69 3.55
N PHE A 254 9.90 -4.01 3.37
CA PHE A 254 8.78 -4.90 3.05
C PHE A 254 7.75 -4.95 4.19
N ALA A 255 8.20 -5.17 5.41
CA ALA A 255 7.31 -5.32 6.56
C ALA A 255 6.54 -4.03 6.89
N THR A 256 7.23 -2.88 6.85
CA THR A 256 6.62 -1.58 7.16
C THR A 256 5.76 -1.03 6.02
N GLY A 257 5.81 -1.63 4.82
CA GLY A 257 5.10 -1.19 3.61
C GLY A 257 3.60 -0.96 3.81
N TRP A 258 2.99 -1.64 4.76
CA TRP A 258 1.58 -1.53 5.09
C TRP A 258 1.22 -0.36 6.02
N THR A 259 2.20 0.38 6.54
CA THR A 259 1.99 1.45 7.53
C THR A 259 1.04 2.54 7.05
N THR A 260 1.14 2.92 5.77
CA THR A 260 0.33 3.99 5.16
C THR A 260 -1.07 3.57 4.73
N TYR A 261 -1.47 2.34 5.00
CA TYR A 261 -2.85 1.84 4.79
C TYR A 261 -3.41 1.13 6.04
N ALA A 262 -2.63 1.06 7.11
CA ALA A 262 -2.97 0.26 8.28
C ALA A 262 -4.35 0.60 8.87
N ALA A 263 -4.67 1.89 8.99
CA ALA A 263 -5.96 2.35 9.48
C ALA A 263 -7.13 2.03 8.52
N ASP A 264 -6.89 1.95 7.21
CA ASP A 264 -7.94 1.77 6.21
C ASP A 264 -8.74 0.48 6.39
N TYR A 265 -8.13 -0.54 6.97
CA TYR A 265 -8.71 -1.88 7.18
C TYR A 265 -9.32 -2.09 8.57
N THR A 266 -9.34 -1.05 9.39
CA THR A 266 -9.90 -1.10 10.75
C THR A 266 -10.96 -0.02 11.00
N VAL A 267 -11.23 0.86 10.02
CA VAL A 267 -12.19 1.96 10.17
C VAL A 267 -13.62 1.49 10.42
N TYR A 268 -13.98 0.30 9.94
CA TYR A 268 -15.32 -0.29 10.14
C TYR A 268 -15.43 -1.15 11.40
N MET A 269 -14.35 -1.31 12.16
CA MET A 269 -14.39 -2.06 13.42
C MET A 269 -15.15 -1.27 14.49
N PRO A 270 -15.85 -1.97 15.41
CA PRO A 270 -16.52 -1.31 16.54
C PRO A 270 -15.50 -0.52 17.37
N LYS A 271 -15.80 0.75 17.69
CA LYS A 271 -14.92 1.67 18.42
C LYS A 271 -14.47 1.13 19.79
N ASN A 272 -15.31 0.31 20.43
CA ASN A 272 -15.00 -0.28 21.73
C ASN A 272 -14.09 -1.52 21.65
N THR A 273 -13.54 -1.84 20.48
CA THR A 273 -12.64 -2.98 20.31
C THR A 273 -11.34 -2.74 21.09
N ASN A 274 -10.93 -3.73 21.87
CA ASN A 274 -9.74 -3.61 22.71
C ASN A 274 -8.47 -3.38 21.87
N LYS A 275 -7.77 -2.27 22.11
CA LYS A 275 -6.55 -1.82 21.39
C LYS A 275 -5.44 -2.87 21.40
N TYR A 276 -5.23 -3.55 22.54
CA TYR A 276 -4.23 -4.60 22.66
C TYR A 276 -4.58 -5.82 21.81
N LYS A 277 -5.89 -6.17 21.70
CA LYS A 277 -6.32 -7.25 20.81
C LYS A 277 -6.06 -6.89 19.35
N ILE A 278 -6.34 -5.64 18.92
CA ILE A 278 -6.02 -5.18 17.56
C ILE A 278 -4.52 -5.31 17.32
N PHE A 279 -3.70 -4.72 18.21
CA PHE A 279 -2.26 -4.69 18.05
C PHE A 279 -1.65 -6.10 17.93
N PHE A 280 -1.87 -6.95 18.92
CA PHE A 280 -1.25 -8.29 18.96
C PHE A 280 -1.81 -9.24 17.90
N SER A 281 -3.09 -9.14 17.56
CA SER A 281 -3.70 -9.94 16.50
C SER A 281 -3.10 -9.59 15.12
N LEU A 282 -2.87 -8.30 14.86
CA LEU A 282 -2.23 -7.85 13.63
C LEU A 282 -0.75 -8.22 13.57
N VAL A 283 -0.02 -8.05 14.66
CA VAL A 283 1.38 -8.53 14.74
C VAL A 283 1.44 -10.03 14.45
N ALA A 284 0.57 -10.83 15.03
CA ALA A 284 0.55 -12.27 14.78
C ALA A 284 0.17 -12.61 13.33
N GLY A 285 -0.88 -11.95 12.79
CA GLY A 285 -1.36 -12.18 11.43
C GLY A 285 -0.35 -11.79 10.34
N LEU A 286 0.47 -10.78 10.60
CA LEU A 286 1.53 -10.34 9.70
C LEU A 286 2.83 -11.14 9.88
N SER A 287 3.24 -11.43 11.14
CA SER A 287 4.54 -12.04 11.42
C SER A 287 4.65 -13.45 10.87
N PHE A 288 3.62 -14.28 11.05
CA PHE A 288 3.69 -15.67 10.63
C PHE A 288 3.95 -15.83 9.11
N PRO A 289 3.14 -15.25 8.21
CA PRO A 289 3.37 -15.41 6.78
C PRO A 289 4.70 -14.81 6.32
N LEU A 290 5.13 -13.67 6.88
CA LEU A 290 6.39 -13.04 6.53
C LEU A 290 7.58 -13.89 6.97
N PHE A 291 7.61 -14.38 8.20
CA PHE A 291 8.66 -15.27 8.67
C PHE A 291 8.70 -16.54 7.83
N PHE A 292 7.55 -17.19 7.66
CA PHE A 292 7.47 -18.44 6.94
C PHE A 292 7.94 -18.31 5.49
N CYS A 293 7.41 -17.34 4.74
CA CYS A 293 7.76 -17.16 3.34
C CYS A 293 9.24 -16.73 3.17
N MET A 294 9.70 -15.76 3.94
CA MET A 294 11.08 -15.26 3.80
C MET A 294 12.12 -16.29 4.24
N ILE A 295 11.89 -17.02 5.34
CA ILE A 295 12.80 -18.09 5.80
C ILE A 295 12.84 -19.22 4.78
N LEU A 296 11.69 -19.61 4.22
CA LEU A 296 11.63 -20.62 3.16
C LEU A 296 12.37 -20.14 1.89
N GLY A 297 12.26 -18.87 1.54
CA GLY A 297 13.01 -18.25 0.46
C GLY A 297 14.52 -18.30 0.67
N ALA A 298 14.97 -17.94 1.87
CA ALA A 298 16.38 -18.01 2.26
C ALA A 298 16.90 -19.46 2.23
N ALA A 299 16.13 -20.42 2.73
CA ALA A 299 16.49 -21.84 2.67
C ALA A 299 16.61 -22.36 1.25
N SER A 300 15.69 -21.98 0.36
CA SER A 300 15.73 -22.34 -1.06
C SER A 300 16.93 -21.74 -1.76
N ALA A 301 17.25 -20.48 -1.48
CA ALA A 301 18.41 -19.78 -2.00
C ALA A 301 19.73 -20.45 -1.56
N MET A 302 19.85 -20.91 -0.32
CA MET A 302 20.99 -21.70 0.13
C MET A 302 21.14 -23.00 -0.66
N GLY A 303 20.04 -23.62 -1.07
CA GLY A 303 20.08 -24.77 -1.99
C GLY A 303 20.67 -24.41 -3.36
N ALA A 304 20.34 -23.24 -3.90
CA ALA A 304 20.91 -22.77 -5.16
C ALA A 304 22.40 -22.39 -5.06
N VAL A 305 22.82 -21.84 -3.92
CA VAL A 305 24.25 -21.56 -3.65
C VAL A 305 25.08 -22.85 -3.71
N ASN A 306 24.53 -23.97 -3.24
CA ASN A 306 25.23 -25.25 -3.15
C ASN A 306 25.06 -26.14 -4.40
N ASP A 307 24.09 -25.90 -5.27
CA ASP A 307 23.80 -26.73 -6.43
C ASP A 307 23.85 -25.94 -7.74
N PRO A 308 24.80 -26.26 -8.65
CA PRO A 308 24.95 -25.55 -9.91
C PRO A 308 23.70 -25.61 -10.81
N THR A 309 22.93 -26.71 -10.76
CA THR A 309 21.70 -26.84 -11.57
C THR A 309 20.63 -25.88 -11.09
N TRP A 310 20.38 -25.83 -9.79
CA TRP A 310 19.42 -24.87 -9.21
C TRP A 310 19.88 -23.43 -9.42
N ASN A 311 21.19 -23.18 -9.34
CA ASN A 311 21.73 -21.85 -9.63
C ASN A 311 21.51 -21.43 -11.09
N GLN A 312 21.64 -22.33 -12.08
CA GLN A 312 21.35 -22.02 -13.48
C GLN A 312 19.88 -21.57 -13.68
N TYR A 313 18.92 -22.22 -13.02
CA TYR A 313 17.52 -21.79 -13.05
C TYR A 313 17.31 -20.45 -12.38
N TYR A 314 18.00 -20.20 -11.26
CA TYR A 314 17.98 -18.90 -10.60
C TYR A 314 18.53 -17.79 -11.52
N GLN A 315 19.67 -17.99 -12.14
CA GLN A 315 20.26 -17.01 -13.08
C GLN A 315 19.35 -16.72 -14.29
N LYS A 316 18.51 -17.68 -14.69
CA LYS A 316 17.61 -17.51 -15.82
C LYS A 316 16.38 -16.64 -15.48
N ASN A 317 15.75 -16.85 -14.33
CA ASN A 317 14.49 -16.21 -13.93
C ASN A 317 14.40 -15.96 -12.42
N SER A 318 15.53 -15.63 -11.79
CA SER A 318 15.59 -15.25 -10.37
C SER A 318 14.90 -16.30 -9.46
N MET A 319 14.22 -15.87 -8.40
CA MET A 319 13.51 -16.77 -7.48
C MET A 319 12.38 -17.56 -8.14
N GLY A 320 11.77 -17.06 -9.21
CA GLY A 320 10.79 -17.82 -9.99
C GLY A 320 11.42 -19.02 -10.66
N GLY A 321 12.60 -18.89 -11.26
CA GLY A 321 13.38 -19.99 -11.83
C GLY A 321 13.79 -21.00 -10.77
N LEU A 322 14.25 -20.57 -9.62
CA LEU A 322 14.60 -21.44 -8.49
C LEU A 322 13.40 -22.22 -7.98
N THR A 323 12.26 -21.57 -7.81
CA THR A 323 11.01 -22.22 -7.40
C THR A 323 10.62 -23.32 -8.39
N TYR A 324 10.71 -23.03 -9.68
CA TYR A 324 10.48 -24.02 -10.73
C TYR A 324 11.46 -25.19 -10.61
N ALA A 325 12.75 -24.95 -10.44
CA ALA A 325 13.76 -26.00 -10.29
C ALA A 325 13.50 -26.92 -9.10
N ILE A 326 12.95 -26.39 -8.03
CA ILE A 326 12.61 -27.17 -6.82
C ILE A 326 11.36 -28.01 -7.04
N LEU A 327 10.34 -27.45 -7.70
CA LEU A 327 9.00 -28.06 -7.78
C LEU A 327 8.82 -28.96 -9.00
N VAL A 328 9.50 -28.73 -10.11
CA VAL A 328 9.19 -29.37 -11.39
C VAL A 328 10.20 -30.43 -11.79
N PRO A 329 11.47 -30.12 -12.18
CA PRO A 329 12.43 -31.12 -12.60
C PRO A 329 12.74 -32.11 -11.47
N ASP A 330 12.78 -33.39 -11.75
CA ASP A 330 13.08 -34.48 -10.81
C ASP A 330 12.22 -34.45 -9.52
N SER A 331 11.02 -33.84 -9.60
CA SER A 331 10.10 -33.63 -8.48
C SER A 331 8.66 -33.97 -8.84
N LEU A 332 7.83 -32.93 -8.93
CA LEU A 332 6.38 -33.07 -9.14
C LEU A 332 5.95 -32.97 -10.61
N HIS A 333 6.91 -32.73 -11.51
CA HIS A 333 6.67 -32.59 -12.95
C HIS A 333 5.52 -31.59 -13.24
N GLY A 334 4.53 -31.96 -14.00
CA GLY A 334 3.41 -31.10 -14.38
C GLY A 334 2.60 -30.59 -13.20
N PHE A 335 2.53 -31.34 -12.12
CA PHE A 335 1.94 -30.88 -10.88
C PHE A 335 2.72 -29.74 -10.24
N GLY A 336 4.05 -29.78 -10.28
CA GLY A 336 4.91 -28.68 -9.86
C GLY A 336 4.66 -27.41 -10.69
N GLN A 337 4.39 -27.53 -11.99
CA GLN A 337 4.01 -26.38 -12.83
C GLN A 337 2.71 -25.74 -12.37
N PHE A 338 1.68 -26.54 -12.06
CA PHE A 338 0.43 -26.02 -11.52
C PHE A 338 0.66 -25.33 -10.16
N CYS A 339 1.50 -25.88 -9.29
CA CYS A 339 1.90 -25.20 -8.06
C CYS A 339 2.53 -23.84 -8.33
N CYS A 340 3.38 -23.73 -9.36
CA CYS A 340 3.96 -22.46 -9.76
C CYS A 340 2.89 -21.45 -10.22
N VAL A 341 1.85 -21.89 -10.96
CA VAL A 341 0.72 -21.03 -11.35
C VAL A 341 -0.04 -20.55 -10.12
N LEU A 342 -0.35 -21.41 -9.16
CA LEU A 342 -1.00 -21.01 -7.91
C LEU A 342 -0.16 -20.01 -7.10
N LEU A 343 1.16 -20.22 -7.05
CA LEU A 343 2.08 -19.27 -6.43
C LEU A 343 2.09 -17.91 -7.12
N ALA A 344 2.08 -17.90 -8.46
CA ALA A 344 1.95 -16.67 -9.22
C ALA A 344 0.63 -15.95 -8.89
N MET A 345 -0.47 -16.67 -8.74
CA MET A 345 -1.77 -16.10 -8.35
C MET A 345 -1.80 -15.59 -6.90
N SER A 346 -0.90 -16.02 -6.02
CA SER A 346 -0.84 -15.53 -4.64
C SER A 346 -0.61 -14.01 -4.56
N THR A 347 0.07 -13.43 -5.55
CA THR A 347 0.33 -12.00 -5.61
C THR A 347 -0.93 -11.15 -5.80
N VAL A 348 -2.04 -11.74 -6.30
CA VAL A 348 -3.33 -11.04 -6.41
C VAL A 348 -3.80 -10.60 -5.03
N ALA A 349 -3.72 -11.48 -4.01
CA ALA A 349 -4.10 -11.16 -2.64
C ALA A 349 -3.26 -10.01 -2.05
N ASN A 350 -1.97 -9.92 -2.40
CA ASN A 350 -1.09 -8.82 -1.99
C ASN A 350 -1.38 -7.53 -2.76
N ASN A 351 -1.78 -7.62 -4.03
CA ASN A 351 -1.96 -6.45 -4.88
C ASN A 351 -3.32 -5.75 -4.67
N VAL A 352 -4.34 -6.46 -4.20
CA VAL A 352 -5.67 -5.88 -3.93
C VAL A 352 -5.59 -4.69 -2.96
N PRO A 353 -4.93 -4.78 -1.78
CA PRO A 353 -4.75 -3.64 -0.90
C PRO A 353 -4.02 -2.46 -1.56
N ASN A 354 -3.02 -2.71 -2.41
CA ASN A 354 -2.29 -1.64 -3.10
C ASN A 354 -3.20 -0.87 -4.04
N MET A 355 -3.99 -1.57 -4.87
CA MET A 355 -4.91 -0.95 -5.81
C MET A 355 -6.04 -0.17 -5.11
N TYR A 356 -6.51 -0.68 -3.98
CA TYR A 356 -7.46 0.00 -3.12
C TYR A 356 -6.89 1.33 -2.57
N THR A 357 -5.66 1.27 -2.07
CA THR A 357 -5.00 2.41 -1.41
C THR A 357 -4.53 3.47 -2.40
N ILE A 358 -4.19 3.13 -3.66
CA ILE A 358 -3.89 4.12 -4.71
C ILE A 358 -5.03 5.13 -4.81
N ALA A 359 -6.27 4.66 -4.90
CA ALA A 359 -7.43 5.53 -5.05
C ALA A 359 -7.63 6.42 -3.82
N LEU A 360 -7.57 5.87 -2.61
CA LEU A 360 -7.73 6.63 -1.36
C LEU A 360 -6.62 7.67 -1.18
N SER A 361 -5.37 7.31 -1.47
CA SER A 361 -4.24 8.22 -1.36
C SER A 361 -4.32 9.36 -2.39
N ALA A 362 -4.72 9.05 -3.64
CA ALA A 362 -4.94 10.05 -4.66
C ALA A 362 -6.03 11.04 -4.26
N GLN A 363 -7.17 10.55 -3.76
CA GLN A 363 -8.27 11.41 -3.28
C GLN A 363 -7.87 12.25 -2.06
N ALA A 364 -6.97 11.75 -1.22
CA ALA A 364 -6.50 12.49 -0.05
C ALA A 364 -5.57 13.67 -0.37
N MET A 365 -4.95 13.72 -1.57
CA MET A 365 -4.01 14.78 -1.95
C MET A 365 -4.67 16.15 -2.08
N TRP A 366 -5.78 16.25 -2.83
CA TRP A 366 -6.50 17.50 -3.07
C TRP A 366 -8.01 17.28 -3.15
N GLY A 367 -8.78 18.27 -2.72
CA GLY A 367 -10.24 18.20 -2.78
C GLY A 367 -10.79 17.96 -4.19
N SER A 368 -10.14 18.49 -5.24
CA SER A 368 -10.50 18.22 -6.64
C SER A 368 -10.31 16.76 -7.03
N PHE A 369 -9.33 16.08 -6.46
CA PHE A 369 -9.07 14.66 -6.71
C PHE A 369 -10.08 13.75 -6.00
N ALA A 370 -10.65 14.21 -4.90
CA ALA A 370 -11.73 13.51 -4.20
C ALA A 370 -13.00 13.39 -5.06
N LYS A 371 -13.23 14.34 -5.99
CA LYS A 371 -14.34 14.30 -6.96
C LYS A 371 -14.19 13.21 -8.04
N ILE A 372 -12.97 12.70 -8.26
CA ILE A 372 -12.70 11.67 -9.26
C ILE A 372 -13.00 10.29 -8.67
N PRO A 373 -13.82 9.45 -9.36
CA PRO A 373 -14.14 8.11 -8.88
C PRO A 373 -12.91 7.24 -8.64
N ARG A 374 -12.94 6.45 -7.56
CA ARG A 374 -11.86 5.54 -7.16
C ARG A 374 -11.42 4.59 -8.28
N VAL A 375 -12.37 4.11 -9.09
CA VAL A 375 -12.11 3.22 -10.22
C VAL A 375 -11.14 3.83 -11.24
N ILE A 376 -11.25 5.14 -11.51
CA ILE A 376 -10.35 5.84 -12.45
C ILE A 376 -8.92 5.86 -11.91
N TRP A 377 -8.73 6.16 -10.61
CA TRP A 377 -7.43 6.12 -9.96
C TRP A 377 -6.81 4.72 -9.97
N THR A 378 -7.64 3.71 -9.70
CA THR A 378 -7.20 2.31 -9.73
C THR A 378 -6.77 1.89 -11.15
N LEU A 379 -7.53 2.26 -12.19
CA LEU A 379 -7.16 1.96 -13.58
C LEU A 379 -5.88 2.68 -14.01
N ALA A 380 -5.73 3.95 -13.64
CA ALA A 380 -4.50 4.71 -13.91
C ALA A 380 -3.28 4.08 -13.20
N GLY A 381 -3.44 3.67 -11.95
CA GLY A 381 -2.41 2.96 -11.19
C GLY A 381 -2.02 1.63 -11.82
N ASN A 382 -3.00 0.83 -12.28
CA ASN A 382 -2.73 -0.42 -12.99
C ASN A 382 -2.00 -0.19 -14.32
N ALA A 383 -2.40 0.82 -15.09
CA ALA A 383 -1.70 1.18 -16.33
C ALA A 383 -0.24 1.58 -16.08
N ALA A 384 0.00 2.40 -15.05
CA ALA A 384 1.36 2.76 -14.63
C ALA A 384 2.16 1.53 -14.17
N THR A 385 1.54 0.65 -13.40
CA THR A 385 2.15 -0.63 -12.95
C THR A 385 2.61 -1.47 -14.13
N ILE A 386 1.77 -1.68 -15.13
CA ILE A 386 2.10 -2.47 -16.33
C ILE A 386 3.25 -1.80 -17.09
N ALA A 387 3.19 -0.49 -17.29
CA ALA A 387 4.22 0.26 -18.03
C ALA A 387 5.60 0.14 -17.37
N ILE A 388 5.67 0.15 -16.03
CA ILE A 388 6.94 0.04 -15.28
C ILE A 388 7.36 -1.42 -15.14
N ALA A 389 6.43 -2.37 -15.03
CA ALA A 389 6.75 -3.79 -14.87
C ALA A 389 7.50 -4.35 -16.09
N ILE A 390 7.21 -3.87 -17.30
CA ILE A 390 7.88 -4.33 -18.52
C ILE A 390 9.41 -4.16 -18.44
N PRO A 391 9.97 -2.95 -18.24
CA PRO A 391 11.41 -2.80 -18.07
C PRO A 391 11.95 -3.42 -16.77
N ALA A 392 11.17 -3.43 -15.68
CA ALA A 392 11.59 -4.01 -14.41
C ALA A 392 11.83 -5.53 -14.48
N CYS A 393 11.19 -6.24 -15.41
CA CYS A 393 11.41 -7.68 -15.61
C CYS A 393 12.87 -8.02 -15.93
N TYR A 394 13.61 -7.12 -16.57
CA TYR A 394 14.99 -7.35 -16.97
C TYR A 394 16.01 -7.11 -15.84
N TYR A 395 15.62 -6.38 -14.78
CA TYR A 395 16.50 -5.99 -13.68
C TYR A 395 15.81 -6.19 -12.32
N PHE A 396 15.03 -7.26 -12.19
CA PHE A 396 14.09 -7.43 -11.08
C PHE A 396 14.72 -7.40 -9.70
N GLU A 397 15.87 -8.07 -9.49
CA GLU A 397 16.52 -8.13 -8.16
C GLU A 397 16.97 -6.74 -7.70
N GLY A 398 17.65 -6.00 -8.60
CA GLY A 398 18.05 -4.62 -8.31
C GLY A 398 16.84 -3.70 -8.12
N PHE A 399 15.78 -3.87 -8.92
CA PHE A 399 14.54 -3.11 -8.74
C PHE A 399 13.91 -3.43 -7.38
N MET A 400 13.77 -4.71 -7.03
CA MET A 400 13.15 -5.13 -5.78
C MET A 400 13.94 -4.61 -4.56
N GLN A 401 15.26 -4.74 -4.57
CA GLN A 401 16.13 -4.24 -3.51
C GLN A 401 15.95 -2.72 -3.33
N ASN A 402 16.24 -1.95 -4.39
CA ASN A 402 16.18 -0.48 -4.32
C ASN A 402 14.78 0.02 -3.94
N PHE A 403 13.73 -0.66 -4.39
CA PHE A 403 12.36 -0.32 -4.07
C PHE A 403 12.04 -0.59 -2.61
N MET A 404 12.39 -1.78 -2.06
CA MET A 404 12.14 -2.11 -0.66
C MET A 404 12.86 -1.15 0.29
N ASP A 405 14.12 -0.84 0.01
CA ASP A 405 14.89 0.11 0.81
C ASP A 405 14.25 1.51 0.76
N SER A 406 13.80 1.95 -0.42
CA SER A 406 13.10 3.24 -0.57
C SER A 406 11.80 3.29 0.23
N ILE A 407 11.04 2.19 0.27
CA ILE A 407 9.86 2.04 1.13
C ILE A 407 10.25 2.19 2.60
N GLY A 408 11.31 1.52 3.03
CA GLY A 408 11.85 1.62 4.39
C GLY A 408 12.18 3.07 4.78
N TYR A 409 12.85 3.81 3.89
CA TYR A 409 13.26 5.18 4.18
C TYR A 409 12.09 6.12 4.44
N TYR A 410 11.13 6.22 3.51
CA TYR A 410 10.06 7.17 3.67
C TYR A 410 9.09 6.79 4.80
N LEU A 411 8.89 5.49 5.05
CA LEU A 411 8.01 5.04 6.12
C LEU A 411 8.65 5.17 7.51
N ALA A 412 9.96 5.06 7.62
CA ALA A 412 10.67 5.37 8.85
C ALA A 412 10.51 6.86 9.21
N ILE A 413 10.65 7.75 8.23
CA ILE A 413 10.40 9.19 8.40
C ILE A 413 8.96 9.46 8.79
N TYR A 414 7.99 8.87 8.05
CA TYR A 414 6.56 8.96 8.34
C TYR A 414 6.26 8.57 9.78
N THR A 415 6.74 7.39 10.18
CA THR A 415 6.51 6.82 11.51
C THR A 415 7.09 7.71 12.61
N ALA A 416 8.30 8.21 12.43
CA ALA A 416 8.95 9.08 13.41
C ALA A 416 8.18 10.37 13.65
N ILE A 417 7.69 11.02 12.58
CA ILE A 417 6.89 12.24 12.69
C ILE A 417 5.53 11.94 13.33
N ALA A 418 4.81 10.94 12.81
CA ALA A 418 3.47 10.60 13.25
C ALA A 418 3.42 10.17 14.72
N LEU A 419 4.38 9.34 15.16
CA LEU A 419 4.47 8.94 16.55
C LEU A 419 4.89 10.10 17.46
N SER A 420 5.76 11.00 17.01
CA SER A 420 6.10 12.22 17.77
C SER A 420 4.87 13.08 18.01
N GLU A 421 4.05 13.33 16.98
CA GLU A 421 2.80 14.10 17.14
C GLU A 421 1.86 13.40 18.12
N HIS A 422 1.65 12.10 17.98
CA HIS A 422 0.70 11.39 18.82
C HIS A 422 1.14 11.32 20.29
N PHE A 423 2.38 10.87 20.54
CA PHE A 423 2.86 10.65 21.91
C PHE A 423 3.19 11.95 22.65
N ILE A 424 3.84 12.89 21.98
CA ILE A 424 4.36 14.11 22.64
C ILE A 424 3.30 15.22 22.62
N TYR A 425 2.78 15.58 21.44
CA TYR A 425 1.90 16.75 21.29
C TYR A 425 0.43 16.42 21.56
N ARG A 426 -0.03 15.22 21.18
CA ARG A 426 -1.37 14.71 21.47
C ARG A 426 -1.45 13.90 22.78
N LYS A 427 -0.34 13.78 23.54
CA LYS A 427 -0.27 13.14 24.85
C LYS A 427 -0.82 11.70 24.87
N ASN A 428 -0.58 10.94 23.79
CA ASN A 428 -1.06 9.57 23.63
C ASN A 428 -2.59 9.41 23.84
N SER A 429 -3.38 10.42 23.44
CA SER A 429 -4.82 10.41 23.64
C SER A 429 -5.58 10.62 22.34
N PHE A 430 -6.47 9.68 22.01
CA PHE A 430 -7.36 9.76 20.85
C PHE A 430 -8.42 10.86 21.00
N ASN A 431 -8.73 11.30 22.22
CA ASN A 431 -9.66 12.39 22.48
C ASN A 431 -9.14 13.75 22.02
N ASN A 432 -7.83 13.86 21.75
CA ASN A 432 -7.20 15.09 21.25
C ASN A 432 -7.26 15.23 19.72
N TYR A 433 -8.10 14.43 19.07
CA TYR A 433 -8.40 14.51 17.64
C TYR A 433 -9.87 14.91 17.45
N ASN A 434 -10.11 16.10 16.90
CA ASN A 434 -11.46 16.47 16.50
C ASN A 434 -11.73 15.97 15.09
N ILE A 435 -12.52 14.89 14.97
CA ILE A 435 -12.75 14.20 13.69
C ILE A 435 -13.49 15.13 12.69
N GLU A 436 -14.31 16.06 13.17
CA GLU A 436 -15.04 17.01 12.32
C GLU A 436 -14.11 17.92 11.51
N ASP A 437 -12.89 18.15 12.01
CA ASP A 437 -11.89 18.99 11.36
C ASP A 437 -11.10 18.27 10.23
N TRP A 438 -11.46 17.02 9.88
CA TRP A 438 -10.71 16.16 8.96
C TRP A 438 -10.40 16.79 7.59
N ASN A 439 -11.22 17.74 7.12
CA ASN A 439 -11.07 18.42 5.84
C ASN A 439 -11.00 19.95 5.98
N ASP A 440 -10.91 20.47 7.20
CA ASP A 440 -10.80 21.92 7.46
C ASP A 440 -9.33 22.36 7.52
N ASN A 441 -8.86 22.96 6.41
CA ASN A 441 -7.49 23.45 6.31
C ASN A 441 -7.17 24.55 7.34
N SER A 442 -8.19 25.21 7.91
CA SER A 442 -7.99 26.28 8.91
C SER A 442 -7.69 25.75 10.31
N LYS A 443 -8.11 24.53 10.60
CA LYS A 443 -7.98 23.88 11.91
C LYS A 443 -6.89 22.81 11.97
N LEU A 444 -6.61 22.15 10.83
CA LEU A 444 -5.55 21.16 10.74
C LEU A 444 -4.17 21.79 10.90
N PRO A 445 -3.17 21.09 11.47
CA PRO A 445 -1.77 21.54 11.44
C PRO A 445 -1.33 21.85 10.01
N ILE A 446 -0.55 22.93 9.83
CA ILE A 446 -0.10 23.36 8.49
C ILE A 446 0.83 22.33 7.87
N GLY A 447 1.77 21.80 8.68
CA GLY A 447 2.74 20.80 8.26
C GLY A 447 4.11 21.38 7.91
N ILE A 448 4.44 22.56 8.40
CA ILE A 448 5.79 23.16 8.22
C ILE A 448 6.82 22.30 8.93
N ALA A 449 6.56 21.92 10.18
CA ALA A 449 7.46 21.07 10.96
C ALA A 449 7.63 19.70 10.30
N GLY A 450 6.54 19.08 9.82
CA GLY A 450 6.59 17.80 9.12
C GLY A 450 7.37 17.86 7.80
N THR A 451 7.16 18.91 7.00
CA THR A 451 7.86 19.09 5.73
C THR A 451 9.36 19.35 5.95
N ALA A 452 9.71 20.20 6.92
CA ALA A 452 11.11 20.44 7.27
C ALA A 452 11.79 19.17 7.79
N ALA A 453 11.11 18.40 8.64
CA ALA A 453 11.59 17.12 9.13
C ALA A 453 11.80 16.13 7.99
N PHE A 454 10.88 16.05 7.03
CA PHE A 454 11.02 15.19 5.84
C PHE A 454 12.25 15.58 5.01
N ILE A 455 12.44 16.86 4.72
CA ILE A 455 13.59 17.34 3.92
C ILE A 455 14.91 17.03 4.63
N VAL A 456 15.04 17.39 5.91
CA VAL A 456 16.26 17.15 6.69
C VAL A 456 16.54 15.64 6.82
N ALA A 457 15.50 14.83 7.06
CA ALA A 457 15.62 13.39 7.13
C ALA A 457 16.05 12.77 5.80
N ALA A 458 15.59 13.30 4.66
CA ALA A 458 16.03 12.85 3.34
C ALA A 458 17.54 13.04 3.13
N PHE A 459 18.15 14.09 3.68
CA PHE A 459 19.61 14.21 3.71
C PHE A 459 20.26 13.13 4.58
N GLY A 460 19.67 12.81 5.74
CA GLY A 460 20.14 11.71 6.59
C GLY A 460 20.09 10.37 5.85
N VAL A 461 18.99 10.10 5.14
CA VAL A 461 18.86 8.93 4.26
C VAL A 461 19.95 8.92 3.20
N ALA A 462 20.17 10.02 2.48
CA ALA A 462 21.20 10.11 1.43
C ALA A 462 22.62 9.84 1.95
N LEU A 463 22.90 10.16 3.21
CA LEU A 463 24.20 9.86 3.85
C LEU A 463 24.32 8.39 4.28
N GLY A 464 23.22 7.72 4.63
CA GLY A 464 23.21 6.38 5.18
C GLY A 464 22.81 5.27 4.23
N MET A 465 22.20 5.58 3.08
CA MET A 465 21.72 4.57 2.14
C MET A 465 22.84 3.87 1.37
N CYS A 466 22.60 2.60 1.01
CA CYS A 466 23.49 1.77 0.22
C CYS A 466 22.73 1.15 -0.96
N GLN A 467 22.55 1.94 -2.01
CA GLN A 467 21.83 1.55 -3.20
C GLN A 467 22.75 1.27 -4.39
N THR A 468 22.23 0.60 -5.42
CA THR A 468 23.01 0.31 -6.63
C THR A 468 23.47 1.57 -7.37
N TYR A 469 22.73 2.67 -7.23
CA TYR A 469 22.98 3.94 -7.89
C TYR A 469 23.64 5.00 -6.97
N TRP A 470 23.63 4.80 -5.66
CA TRP A 470 24.21 5.74 -4.69
C TRP A 470 24.58 5.05 -3.39
N VAL A 471 25.80 5.26 -2.92
CA VAL A 471 26.26 4.83 -1.60
C VAL A 471 26.65 6.06 -0.80
N GLY A 472 25.94 6.29 0.31
CA GLY A 472 26.14 7.46 1.16
C GLY A 472 27.48 7.44 1.90
N GLU A 473 27.98 8.61 2.28
CA GLU A 473 29.31 8.73 2.91
C GLU A 473 29.40 8.00 4.26
N ILE A 474 28.30 7.98 5.05
CA ILE A 474 28.28 7.24 6.32
C ILE A 474 28.17 5.74 6.03
N SER A 475 27.37 5.34 5.06
CA SER A 475 27.24 3.95 4.63
C SER A 475 28.58 3.34 4.20
N ARG A 476 29.43 4.08 3.47
CA ARG A 476 30.76 3.64 3.02
C ARG A 476 31.72 3.29 4.15
N LEU A 477 31.48 3.79 5.36
CA LEU A 477 32.31 3.46 6.53
C LEU A 477 32.04 2.05 7.07
N ILE A 478 30.98 1.39 6.60
CA ILE A 478 30.51 0.10 7.11
C ILE A 478 30.90 -1.02 6.13
N GLY A 479 32.05 -1.67 6.38
CA GLY A 479 32.51 -2.80 5.58
C GLY A 479 32.98 -2.41 4.18
N LYS A 480 33.20 -3.44 3.35
CA LYS A 480 33.80 -3.26 2.01
C LYS A 480 32.84 -2.65 0.99
N PHE A 481 31.57 -2.98 1.08
CA PHE A 481 30.54 -2.62 0.09
C PHE A 481 29.60 -1.51 0.58
N GLY A 482 29.77 -1.06 1.81
CA GLY A 482 28.83 -0.21 2.53
C GLY A 482 27.83 -1.02 3.35
N GLY A 483 27.09 -0.32 4.21
CA GLY A 483 25.96 -0.90 4.96
C GLY A 483 24.82 0.09 4.99
N ASP A 484 23.62 -0.34 4.63
CA ASP A 484 22.46 0.54 4.58
C ASP A 484 21.94 0.82 6.00
N ILE A 485 22.04 2.07 6.40
CA ILE A 485 21.46 2.63 7.63
C ILE A 485 20.56 3.84 7.31
N GLY A 486 20.03 3.88 6.10
CA GLY A 486 19.26 5.02 5.61
C GLY A 486 17.97 5.21 6.38
N PHE A 487 17.25 4.14 6.72
CA PHE A 487 16.00 4.29 7.45
C PHE A 487 16.22 4.70 8.91
N GLU A 488 17.30 4.23 9.57
CA GLU A 488 17.64 4.64 10.93
C GLU A 488 18.02 6.12 11.01
N LEU A 489 18.85 6.59 10.07
CA LEU A 489 19.20 8.01 9.99
C LEU A 489 17.99 8.85 9.61
N GLY A 490 17.17 8.37 8.66
CA GLY A 490 15.92 9.02 8.26
C GLY A 490 14.96 9.21 9.45
N ALA A 491 14.70 8.14 10.20
CA ALA A 491 13.85 8.19 11.39
C ALA A 491 14.42 9.11 12.47
N SER A 492 15.72 9.00 12.76
CA SER A 492 16.38 9.78 13.81
C SER A 492 16.37 11.28 13.50
N TRP A 493 16.73 11.64 12.26
CA TRP A 493 16.77 13.03 11.83
C TRP A 493 15.36 13.61 11.72
N ALA A 494 14.37 12.83 11.26
CA ALA A 494 12.98 13.23 11.27
C ALA A 494 12.49 13.53 12.70
N PHE A 495 12.75 12.61 13.63
CA PHE A 495 12.35 12.76 15.03
C PHE A 495 12.95 14.03 15.64
N ILE A 496 14.26 14.23 15.50
CA ILE A 496 14.94 15.40 16.07
C ILE A 496 14.40 16.70 15.46
N THR A 497 14.37 16.79 14.14
CA THR A 497 13.96 18.01 13.43
C THR A 497 12.50 18.35 13.71
N TYR A 498 11.62 17.35 13.69
CA TYR A 498 10.20 17.56 13.98
C TYR A 498 10.00 18.14 15.39
N ASN A 499 10.64 17.57 16.39
CA ASN A 499 10.49 17.99 17.78
C ASN A 499 11.18 19.33 18.09
N ILE A 500 12.13 19.78 17.28
CA ILE A 500 12.68 21.13 17.35
C ILE A 500 11.70 22.16 16.75
N ILE A 501 11.12 21.88 15.59
CA ILE A 501 10.34 22.86 14.82
C ILE A 501 8.87 22.91 15.26
N ARG A 502 8.27 21.77 15.65
CA ARG A 502 6.85 21.68 15.98
C ARG A 502 6.39 22.62 17.09
N PRO A 503 7.13 22.85 18.18
CA PRO A 503 6.77 23.84 19.20
C PRO A 503 6.65 25.28 18.66
N PHE A 504 7.51 25.65 17.69
CA PHE A 504 7.42 26.95 17.03
C PHE A 504 6.19 27.05 16.13
N GLU A 505 5.89 25.97 15.35
CA GLU A 505 4.67 25.92 14.52
C GLU A 505 3.42 26.11 15.38
N ILE A 506 3.31 25.38 16.50
CA ILE A 506 2.20 25.52 17.44
C ILE A 506 2.14 26.94 18.03
N LYS A 507 3.28 27.51 18.42
CA LYS A 507 3.35 28.85 19.01
C LYS A 507 2.89 29.96 18.04
N TYR A 508 3.26 29.87 16.76
CA TYR A 508 2.95 30.91 15.77
C TYR A 508 1.57 30.76 15.15
N PHE A 509 1.08 29.54 14.95
CA PHE A 509 -0.16 29.25 14.23
C PHE A 509 -1.27 28.71 15.13
N GLY A 510 -0.98 28.41 16.39
CA GLY A 510 -1.97 27.89 17.35
C GLY A 510 -2.46 26.46 17.11
N ARG A 511 -1.85 25.75 16.16
CA ARG A 511 -2.34 24.45 15.70
C ARG A 511 -1.24 23.52 15.18
#